data_6792420240cbce4c27aa5230b6c94144
#
_entry.id   6792420240cbce4c27aa5230b6c94144
#
_cell.length_a   1.000
_cell.length_b   1.000
_cell.length_c   1.000
_cell.angle_alpha   90.00
_cell.angle_beta   90.00
_cell.angle_gamma   90.00
#
_symmetry.space_group_name_H-M   'P 1'
#
loop_
_entity.id
_entity.type
_entity.pdbx_description
1 polymer ?
#
loop_
_entity_poly.entity_id
_entity_poly.type
_entity_poly.pdbx_seq_one_letter_code
_entity_poly.pdbx_strand_id
1 'polypeptide(L)'
;MAPIDFRTKINWHRRFRSPQGEKNEHEILRIFESDRGRIINSPAIRRLQQKTQVFPLERNAAVRTRLTHSMEVQQVGRYIAKEILSRLKEQRLLETYGLDELTGPFESIVEMACLMHDIGNPPFGHFGEAAINDCFRQRLFPLDAKSQPLSDDRCVVRDLRLREGEEGVNDLRRKVRQDLCHFEGNAQGIRLVHSLMRMNLTWAQVGCILKYTRPAWWMGETPASHSYLMKKPGYYLSEEAYIDRLRKELSLAPHGRFPLTWIMEAADDISYCVADLEDAVEKRIFSVEELYQHLYDAWGPHEKGSLFAQVVENAWEKSRSNSLSRSTEDQFFMYLRVNTLNKLVPYAASRFIDNLPLVFSGEFNHALLEDDSSFSQLLELYKHVAMRHVFSHPDVEQLELQGYRVISGLLDIYAPLLQLSVEEFSELVENERVRRLPIESRLYQKLSTRHRLAYVEAIGKLDRRSAEWPVLEYYYRCRLIQDYISGMTDLYAWDEYRKLMAVE
;
A
#
# COMPACT_ATOMS: atom_id res chain seq x y z
N MET A 1 -28.31 9.57 12.56
CA MET A 1 -27.37 8.68 11.85
C MET A 1 -28.17 7.52 11.27
N ALA A 2 -27.81 7.03 10.08
CA ALA A 2 -28.40 5.81 9.54
C ALA A 2 -28.09 4.63 10.48
N PRO A 3 -28.98 3.62 10.59
CA PRO A 3 -28.73 2.45 11.42
C PRO A 3 -27.47 1.71 10.92
N ILE A 4 -26.68 1.18 11.85
CA ILE A 4 -25.51 0.36 11.53
C ILE A 4 -26.01 -0.99 11.04
N ASP A 5 -25.73 -1.33 9.78
CA ASP A 5 -26.06 -2.62 9.18
C ASP A 5 -24.93 -3.07 8.24
N PHE A 6 -24.09 -3.97 8.71
CA PHE A 6 -22.92 -4.45 7.96
C PHE A 6 -23.28 -5.25 6.71
N ARG A 7 -24.50 -5.71 6.52
CA ARG A 7 -24.96 -6.33 5.28
C ARG A 7 -24.86 -5.38 4.09
N THR A 8 -24.93 -4.07 4.33
CA THR A 8 -24.71 -3.04 3.30
C THR A 8 -23.25 -2.84 2.92
N LYS A 9 -22.32 -3.24 3.78
CA LYS A 9 -20.88 -3.11 3.61
C LYS A 9 -20.23 -4.44 3.21
N ILE A 10 -20.56 -5.52 3.88
CA ILE A 10 -20.01 -6.86 3.62
C ILE A 10 -20.95 -7.58 2.65
N ASN A 11 -20.93 -7.14 1.39
CA ASN A 11 -21.68 -7.81 0.34
C ASN A 11 -20.75 -8.66 -0.53
N TRP A 12 -21.29 -9.69 -1.18
CA TRP A 12 -20.57 -10.66 -1.99
C TRP A 12 -20.52 -10.31 -3.48
N HIS A 13 -20.97 -9.10 -3.85
CA HIS A 13 -21.02 -8.69 -5.24
C HIS A 13 -19.62 -8.47 -5.80
N ARG A 14 -19.47 -8.70 -7.12
CA ARG A 14 -18.24 -8.57 -7.88
C ARG A 14 -18.49 -7.73 -9.13
N ARG A 15 -17.43 -7.23 -9.73
CA ARG A 15 -17.53 -6.49 -10.99
C ARG A 15 -18.07 -7.37 -12.13
N PHE A 16 -17.55 -8.59 -12.24
CA PHE A 16 -17.91 -9.54 -13.30
C PHE A 16 -18.47 -10.82 -12.70
N ARG A 17 -19.52 -11.39 -13.35
CA ARG A 17 -20.13 -12.67 -12.94
C ARG A 17 -20.45 -12.68 -11.45
N SER A 18 -21.09 -11.60 -11.00
CA SER A 18 -21.56 -11.52 -9.61
C SER A 18 -22.59 -12.60 -9.34
N PRO A 19 -22.49 -13.37 -8.23
CA PRO A 19 -23.53 -14.31 -7.83
C PRO A 19 -24.87 -13.59 -7.63
N GLN A 20 -25.95 -14.17 -8.15
CA GLN A 20 -27.29 -13.60 -8.10
C GLN A 20 -28.15 -14.28 -7.01
N GLY A 21 -29.19 -13.60 -6.57
CA GLY A 21 -30.18 -14.08 -5.59
C GLY A 21 -29.72 -14.04 -4.15
N GLU A 22 -30.62 -14.35 -3.25
CA GLU A 22 -30.33 -14.48 -1.82
C GLU A 22 -29.37 -15.65 -1.56
N LYS A 23 -28.53 -15.52 -0.55
CA LYS A 23 -27.50 -16.47 -0.19
C LYS A 23 -27.61 -16.81 1.31
N ASN A 24 -27.48 -18.07 1.64
CA ASN A 24 -27.28 -18.47 3.02
C ASN A 24 -25.83 -18.26 3.48
N GLU A 25 -25.59 -18.32 4.78
CA GLU A 25 -24.29 -18.11 5.42
C GLU A 25 -23.18 -18.92 4.75
N HIS A 26 -23.40 -20.22 4.48
CA HIS A 26 -22.42 -21.09 3.86
C HIS A 26 -22.07 -20.69 2.42
N GLU A 27 -23.06 -20.28 1.62
CA GLU A 27 -22.83 -19.79 0.26
C GLU A 27 -22.05 -18.48 0.26
N ILE A 28 -22.34 -17.56 1.19
CA ILE A 28 -21.61 -16.30 1.37
C ILE A 28 -20.14 -16.61 1.72
N LEU A 29 -19.92 -17.48 2.72
CA LEU A 29 -18.58 -17.88 3.12
C LEU A 29 -17.78 -18.44 1.94
N ARG A 30 -18.36 -19.31 1.10
CA ARG A 30 -17.71 -19.86 -0.09
C ARG A 30 -17.27 -18.78 -1.09
N ILE A 31 -17.99 -17.67 -1.20
CA ILE A 31 -17.61 -16.57 -2.08
C ILE A 31 -16.35 -15.88 -1.56
N PHE A 32 -16.24 -15.64 -0.26
CA PHE A 32 -15.06 -15.05 0.36
C PHE A 32 -13.86 -16.03 0.39
N GLU A 33 -14.10 -17.34 0.53
CA GLU A 33 -13.06 -18.36 0.33
C GLU A 33 -12.54 -18.37 -1.12
N SER A 34 -13.40 -18.10 -2.11
CA SER A 34 -12.94 -17.90 -3.49
C SER A 34 -12.05 -16.66 -3.63
N ASP A 35 -12.32 -15.57 -2.92
CA ASP A 35 -11.43 -14.41 -2.88
C ASP A 35 -10.09 -14.77 -2.24
N ARG A 36 -10.12 -15.45 -1.11
CA ARG A 36 -8.94 -15.94 -0.40
C ARG A 36 -8.04 -16.78 -1.33
N GLY A 37 -8.61 -17.74 -2.04
CA GLY A 37 -7.88 -18.56 -3.00
C GLY A 37 -7.25 -17.75 -4.14
N ARG A 38 -7.97 -16.74 -4.67
CA ARG A 38 -7.44 -15.85 -5.72
C ARG A 38 -6.27 -14.99 -5.23
N ILE A 39 -6.35 -14.50 -4.00
CA ILE A 39 -5.33 -13.65 -3.38
C ILE A 39 -4.07 -14.46 -3.12
N ILE A 40 -4.18 -15.56 -2.37
CA ILE A 40 -3.03 -16.39 -1.97
C ILE A 40 -2.28 -16.94 -3.18
N ASN A 41 -2.99 -17.35 -4.23
CA ASN A 41 -2.38 -17.89 -5.46
C ASN A 41 -1.90 -16.81 -6.43
N SER A 42 -2.05 -15.52 -6.10
CA SER A 42 -1.68 -14.43 -7.01
C SER A 42 -0.16 -14.25 -7.12
N PRO A 43 0.35 -13.84 -8.28
CA PRO A 43 1.76 -13.45 -8.42
C PRO A 43 2.13 -12.24 -7.56
N ALA A 44 1.18 -11.38 -7.20
CA ALA A 44 1.44 -10.22 -6.34
C ALA A 44 1.93 -10.66 -4.97
N ILE A 45 1.24 -11.60 -4.34
CA ILE A 45 1.64 -12.16 -3.04
C ILE A 45 2.99 -12.86 -3.14
N ARG A 46 3.22 -13.69 -4.18
CA ARG A 46 4.52 -14.38 -4.33
C ARG A 46 5.70 -13.42 -4.48
N ARG A 47 5.51 -12.25 -5.13
CA ARG A 47 6.59 -11.25 -5.28
C ARG A 47 7.02 -10.63 -3.96
N LEU A 48 6.13 -10.57 -2.96
CA LEU A 48 6.46 -10.05 -1.64
C LEU A 48 7.59 -10.82 -0.95
N GLN A 49 7.81 -12.08 -1.34
CA GLN A 49 8.92 -12.89 -0.84
C GLN A 49 10.30 -12.31 -1.19
N GLN A 50 10.39 -11.56 -2.29
CA GLN A 50 11.65 -10.95 -2.77
C GLN A 50 11.60 -9.42 -2.74
N LYS A 51 10.71 -8.85 -1.94
CA LYS A 51 10.69 -7.43 -1.57
C LYS A 51 10.97 -7.37 -0.08
N THR A 52 11.91 -6.53 0.32
CA THR A 52 12.31 -6.41 1.71
C THR A 52 11.55 -5.28 2.41
N GLN A 53 11.55 -5.33 3.74
CA GLN A 53 10.88 -4.31 4.55
C GLN A 53 11.80 -3.12 4.78
N VAL A 54 12.85 -3.29 5.58
CA VAL A 54 13.80 -2.22 5.96
C VAL A 54 15.14 -2.36 5.24
N PHE A 55 15.59 -3.59 4.97
CA PHE A 55 16.93 -3.89 4.47
C PHE A 55 16.88 -4.43 3.04
N PRO A 56 16.84 -3.57 2.00
CA PRO A 56 16.82 -4.02 0.60
C PRO A 56 17.99 -4.95 0.27
N LEU A 57 17.75 -5.90 -0.63
CA LEU A 57 18.73 -6.87 -1.10
C LEU A 57 19.26 -7.84 -0.02
N GLU A 58 18.62 -7.90 1.14
CA GLU A 58 19.01 -8.79 2.23
C GLU A 58 18.89 -10.27 1.81
N ARG A 59 19.88 -11.08 2.20
CA ARG A 59 19.94 -12.53 1.94
C ARG A 59 19.80 -13.36 3.19
N ASN A 60 19.90 -12.75 4.37
CA ASN A 60 19.66 -13.45 5.63
C ASN A 60 18.16 -13.77 5.75
N ALA A 61 17.83 -15.06 5.79
CA ALA A 61 16.44 -15.53 5.90
C ALA A 61 15.79 -15.22 7.26
N ALA A 62 16.56 -14.83 8.27
CA ALA A 62 16.03 -14.39 9.56
C ALA A 62 15.44 -12.98 9.51
N VAL A 63 15.90 -12.14 8.57
CA VAL A 63 15.36 -10.81 8.34
C VAL A 63 14.08 -10.91 7.50
N ARG A 64 13.08 -10.11 7.86
CA ARG A 64 11.75 -10.18 7.23
C ARG A 64 11.75 -9.72 5.78
N THR A 65 10.99 -10.46 4.98
CA THR A 65 10.49 -9.99 3.68
C THR A 65 9.11 -9.38 3.86
N ARG A 66 8.62 -8.63 2.85
CA ARG A 66 7.23 -8.13 2.88
C ARG A 66 6.19 -9.24 2.98
N LEU A 67 6.48 -10.45 2.48
CA LEU A 67 5.58 -11.59 2.62
C LEU A 67 5.48 -12.05 4.08
N THR A 68 6.61 -12.26 4.75
CA THR A 68 6.61 -12.70 6.15
C THR A 68 6.01 -11.65 7.06
N HIS A 69 6.32 -10.37 6.84
CA HIS A 69 5.65 -9.26 7.52
C HIS A 69 4.12 -9.26 7.26
N SER A 70 3.67 -9.41 6.02
CA SER A 70 2.24 -9.47 5.71
C SER A 70 1.51 -10.65 6.38
N MET A 71 2.21 -11.77 6.62
CA MET A 71 1.67 -12.90 7.39
C MET A 71 1.52 -12.56 8.89
N GLU A 72 2.45 -11.80 9.46
CA GLU A 72 2.34 -11.28 10.83
C GLU A 72 1.16 -10.31 10.94
N VAL A 73 1.03 -9.37 10.01
CA VAL A 73 -0.11 -8.42 9.94
C VAL A 73 -1.43 -9.17 9.80
N GLN A 74 -1.48 -10.22 8.97
CA GLN A 74 -2.66 -11.07 8.80
C GLN A 74 -3.08 -11.72 10.13
N GLN A 75 -2.15 -12.26 10.90
CA GLN A 75 -2.42 -12.88 12.18
C GLN A 75 -2.95 -11.85 13.20
N VAL A 76 -2.33 -10.66 13.27
CA VAL A 76 -2.77 -9.59 14.17
C VAL A 76 -4.15 -9.06 13.77
N GLY A 77 -4.39 -8.83 12.48
CA GLY A 77 -5.69 -8.38 11.97
C GLY A 77 -6.82 -9.35 12.27
N ARG A 78 -6.54 -10.66 12.10
CA ARG A 78 -7.48 -11.71 12.51
C ARG A 78 -7.77 -11.66 14.00
N TYR A 79 -6.76 -11.45 14.84
CA TYR A 79 -6.94 -11.38 16.29
C TYR A 79 -7.81 -10.17 16.67
N ILE A 80 -7.55 -8.98 16.10
CA ILE A 80 -8.39 -7.80 16.32
C ILE A 80 -9.84 -8.06 15.89
N ALA A 81 -10.03 -8.65 14.69
CA ALA A 81 -11.36 -8.97 14.18
C ALA A 81 -12.14 -9.92 15.12
N LYS A 82 -11.48 -10.96 15.62
CA LYS A 82 -12.08 -11.90 16.59
C LYS A 82 -12.44 -11.23 17.91
N GLU A 83 -11.57 -10.36 18.41
CA GLU A 83 -11.82 -9.61 19.65
C GLU A 83 -13.05 -8.68 19.50
N ILE A 84 -13.17 -7.98 18.37
CA ILE A 84 -14.34 -7.15 18.07
C ILE A 84 -15.62 -8.00 18.03
N LEU A 85 -15.61 -9.10 17.27
CA LEU A 85 -16.77 -9.96 17.12
C LEU A 85 -17.19 -10.62 18.45
N SER A 86 -16.21 -11.04 19.29
CA SER A 86 -16.48 -11.58 20.62
C SER A 86 -17.19 -10.57 21.50
N ARG A 87 -16.69 -9.33 21.56
CA ARG A 87 -17.31 -8.27 22.36
C ARG A 87 -18.71 -7.88 21.88
N LEU A 88 -18.91 -7.79 20.56
CA LEU A 88 -20.23 -7.53 20.01
C LEU A 88 -21.20 -8.68 20.30
N LYS A 89 -20.73 -9.93 20.31
CA LYS A 89 -21.51 -11.10 20.68
C LYS A 89 -21.92 -11.06 22.16
N GLU A 90 -20.98 -10.75 23.06
CA GLU A 90 -21.25 -10.61 24.51
C GLU A 90 -22.26 -9.51 24.79
N GLN A 91 -22.22 -8.42 24.02
CA GLN A 91 -23.20 -7.32 24.08
C GLN A 91 -24.52 -7.60 23.34
N ARG A 92 -24.68 -8.76 22.70
CA ARG A 92 -25.81 -9.15 21.86
C ARG A 92 -26.12 -8.20 20.71
N LEU A 93 -25.08 -7.62 20.12
CA LEU A 93 -25.18 -6.64 19.05
C LEU A 93 -24.95 -7.22 17.64
N LEU A 94 -24.55 -8.49 17.51
CA LEU A 94 -24.26 -9.08 16.18
C LEU A 94 -25.50 -9.03 15.27
N GLU A 95 -26.66 -9.48 15.73
CA GLU A 95 -27.89 -9.43 14.96
C GLU A 95 -28.34 -7.99 14.67
N THR A 96 -28.24 -7.10 15.67
CA THR A 96 -28.59 -5.68 15.54
C THR A 96 -27.76 -4.99 14.43
N TYR A 97 -26.51 -5.38 14.28
CA TYR A 97 -25.60 -4.81 13.28
C TYR A 97 -25.52 -5.66 12.00
N GLY A 98 -26.35 -6.70 11.85
CA GLY A 98 -26.37 -7.57 10.68
C GLY A 98 -25.08 -8.36 10.48
N LEU A 99 -24.44 -8.77 11.56
CA LEU A 99 -23.18 -9.53 11.57
C LEU A 99 -23.36 -11.01 11.95
N ASP A 100 -24.54 -11.42 12.34
CA ASP A 100 -24.85 -12.77 12.81
C ASP A 100 -24.45 -13.87 11.82
N GLU A 101 -24.71 -13.68 10.52
CA GLU A 101 -24.32 -14.58 9.43
C GLU A 101 -23.03 -14.12 8.70
N LEU A 102 -22.40 -13.04 9.13
CA LEU A 102 -21.25 -12.42 8.46
C LEU A 102 -19.95 -12.46 9.27
N THR A 103 -19.90 -13.18 10.39
CA THR A 103 -18.68 -13.26 11.21
C THR A 103 -17.49 -13.88 10.46
N GLY A 104 -17.72 -14.98 9.74
CA GLY A 104 -16.71 -15.61 8.89
C GLY A 104 -16.20 -14.69 7.76
N PRO A 105 -17.10 -14.11 6.93
CA PRO A 105 -16.73 -13.09 5.95
C PRO A 105 -15.98 -11.90 6.55
N PHE A 106 -16.39 -11.37 7.70
CA PHE A 106 -15.72 -10.27 8.40
C PHE A 106 -14.25 -10.61 8.68
N GLU A 107 -13.97 -11.77 9.29
CA GLU A 107 -12.62 -12.26 9.56
C GLU A 107 -11.83 -12.45 8.26
N SER A 108 -12.40 -13.10 7.25
CA SER A 108 -11.74 -13.41 5.99
C SER A 108 -11.34 -12.15 5.21
N ILE A 109 -12.21 -11.14 5.17
CA ILE A 109 -11.91 -9.85 4.52
C ILE A 109 -10.72 -9.16 5.18
N VAL A 110 -10.70 -9.09 6.51
CA VAL A 110 -9.61 -8.48 7.27
C VAL A 110 -8.30 -9.22 7.03
N GLU A 111 -8.31 -10.56 7.19
CA GLU A 111 -7.11 -11.38 6.97
C GLU A 111 -6.51 -11.17 5.57
N MET A 112 -7.35 -11.21 4.55
CA MET A 112 -6.89 -11.08 3.17
C MET A 112 -6.48 -9.65 2.82
N ALA A 113 -7.10 -8.65 3.41
CA ALA A 113 -6.65 -7.26 3.29
C ALA A 113 -5.28 -7.06 3.93
N CYS A 114 -5.07 -7.60 5.13
CA CYS A 114 -3.77 -7.59 5.81
C CYS A 114 -2.68 -8.27 4.97
N LEU A 115 -2.99 -9.42 4.34
CA LEU A 115 -2.04 -10.09 3.44
C LEU A 115 -1.73 -9.26 2.19
N MET A 116 -2.66 -8.45 1.72
CA MET A 116 -2.53 -7.64 0.50
C MET A 116 -2.06 -6.20 0.75
N HIS A 117 -1.95 -5.73 1.99
CA HIS A 117 -1.77 -4.30 2.27
C HIS A 117 -0.57 -3.68 1.54
N ASP A 118 0.48 -4.45 1.31
CA ASP A 118 1.78 -4.03 0.72
C ASP A 118 2.01 -4.47 -0.74
N ILE A 119 1.03 -5.09 -1.42
CA ILE A 119 1.25 -5.66 -2.76
C ILE A 119 1.65 -4.63 -3.83
N GLY A 120 1.28 -3.38 -3.64
CA GLY A 120 1.57 -2.29 -4.59
C GLY A 120 2.89 -1.58 -4.35
N ASN A 121 3.59 -1.83 -3.25
CA ASN A 121 4.86 -1.19 -2.97
C ASN A 121 5.90 -1.54 -4.04
N PRO A 122 6.65 -0.54 -4.56
CA PRO A 122 7.70 -0.77 -5.53
C PRO A 122 8.93 -1.44 -4.89
N PRO A 123 9.90 -1.90 -5.69
CA PRO A 123 11.21 -2.26 -5.15
C PRO A 123 11.81 -1.10 -4.36
N PHE A 124 12.56 -1.42 -3.31
CA PHE A 124 13.22 -0.45 -2.43
C PHE A 124 12.26 0.50 -1.69
N GLY A 125 10.98 0.11 -1.53
CA GLY A 125 10.01 0.80 -0.70
C GLY A 125 9.83 2.29 -1.01
N HIS A 126 9.90 3.14 0.00
CA HIS A 126 9.67 4.59 -0.14
C HIS A 126 10.70 5.30 -1.02
N PHE A 127 11.94 4.84 -1.08
CA PHE A 127 12.94 5.42 -1.98
C PHE A 127 12.68 5.05 -3.44
N GLY A 128 12.11 3.86 -3.70
CA GLY A 128 11.58 3.51 -5.01
C GLY A 128 10.39 4.39 -5.41
N GLU A 129 9.46 4.67 -4.50
CA GLU A 129 8.36 5.62 -4.74
C GLU A 129 8.87 7.03 -5.03
N ALA A 130 9.82 7.52 -4.22
CA ALA A 130 10.43 8.84 -4.41
C ALA A 130 11.10 8.95 -5.78
N ALA A 131 11.89 7.94 -6.19
CA ALA A 131 12.55 7.90 -7.48
C ALA A 131 11.55 7.95 -8.65
N ILE A 132 10.45 7.20 -8.57
CA ILE A 132 9.38 7.25 -9.58
C ILE A 132 8.77 8.66 -9.63
N ASN A 133 8.38 9.20 -8.48
CA ASN A 133 7.74 10.51 -8.40
C ASN A 133 8.65 11.64 -8.91
N ASP A 134 9.92 11.64 -8.52
CA ASP A 134 10.89 12.67 -8.93
C ASP A 134 11.18 12.62 -10.43
N CYS A 135 11.31 11.43 -11.00
CA CYS A 135 11.50 11.27 -12.43
C CYS A 135 10.32 11.86 -13.24
N PHE A 136 9.08 11.59 -12.82
CA PHE A 136 7.90 12.14 -13.50
C PHE A 136 7.71 13.63 -13.22
N ARG A 137 8.03 14.14 -12.02
CA ARG A 137 8.03 15.58 -11.73
C ARG A 137 9.02 16.33 -12.62
N GLN A 138 10.24 15.85 -12.74
CA GLN A 138 11.26 16.46 -13.61
C GLN A 138 10.82 16.49 -15.08
N ARG A 139 10.11 15.48 -15.54
CA ARG A 139 9.59 15.38 -16.90
C ARG A 139 8.38 16.27 -17.15
N LEU A 140 7.46 16.35 -16.20
CA LEU A 140 6.13 16.97 -16.38
C LEU A 140 6.03 18.37 -15.80
N PHE A 141 6.85 18.69 -14.78
CA PHE A 141 6.94 19.99 -14.13
C PHE A 141 8.41 20.43 -14.04
N PRO A 142 9.07 20.69 -15.19
CA PRO A 142 10.48 21.05 -15.18
C PRO A 142 10.70 22.33 -14.40
N LEU A 143 11.83 22.39 -13.69
CA LEU A 143 12.28 23.55 -12.93
C LEU A 143 13.29 24.36 -13.75
N ASP A 144 13.35 25.66 -13.51
CA ASP A 144 14.43 26.51 -14.02
C ASP A 144 15.74 26.29 -13.21
N ALA A 145 16.81 27.01 -13.60
CA ALA A 145 18.10 26.97 -12.93
C ALA A 145 18.07 27.42 -11.43
N LYS A 146 16.99 28.07 -11.00
CA LYS A 146 16.75 28.51 -9.61
C LYS A 146 15.77 27.61 -8.87
N SER A 147 15.48 26.41 -9.40
CA SER A 147 14.50 25.47 -8.85
C SER A 147 13.07 26.02 -8.75
N GLN A 148 12.72 27.00 -9.59
CA GLN A 148 11.35 27.52 -9.69
C GLN A 148 10.61 26.75 -10.80
N PRO A 149 9.33 26.39 -10.60
CA PRO A 149 8.51 25.77 -11.64
C PRO A 149 8.47 26.62 -12.90
N LEU A 150 8.78 26.03 -14.04
CA LEU A 150 8.56 26.67 -15.32
C LEU A 150 7.05 26.79 -15.57
N SER A 151 6.66 27.77 -16.39
CA SER A 151 5.26 27.95 -16.78
C SER A 151 4.68 26.67 -17.41
N ASP A 152 3.38 26.47 -17.25
CA ASP A 152 2.64 25.27 -17.69
C ASP A 152 2.79 24.96 -19.19
N ASP A 153 3.04 25.96 -20.02
CA ASP A 153 3.28 25.83 -21.47
C ASP A 153 4.66 25.26 -21.81
N ARG A 154 5.59 25.22 -20.82
CA ARG A 154 6.96 24.68 -20.99
C ARG A 154 7.12 23.22 -20.59
N CYS A 155 6.03 22.49 -20.36
CA CYS A 155 6.09 21.05 -20.16
C CYS A 155 6.88 20.39 -21.33
N VAL A 156 7.84 19.53 -21.00
CA VAL A 156 8.68 18.86 -21.99
C VAL A 156 7.85 17.97 -22.92
N VAL A 157 6.78 17.38 -22.39
CA VAL A 157 5.89 16.49 -23.12
C VAL A 157 4.86 17.30 -23.90
N ARG A 158 4.97 17.27 -25.24
CA ARG A 158 4.16 18.06 -26.15
C ARG A 158 2.65 17.89 -25.93
N ASP A 159 2.19 16.66 -25.77
CA ASP A 159 0.77 16.32 -25.65
C ASP A 159 0.17 16.71 -24.31
N LEU A 160 0.99 16.98 -23.32
CA LEU A 160 0.59 17.46 -22.00
C LEU A 160 0.76 18.96 -21.81
N ARG A 161 1.19 19.73 -22.83
CA ARG A 161 1.22 21.20 -22.78
C ARG A 161 -0.18 21.77 -22.81
N LEU A 162 -0.42 22.81 -22.02
CA LEU A 162 -1.69 23.56 -22.08
C LEU A 162 -1.77 24.32 -23.40
N ARG A 163 -2.98 24.41 -23.95
CA ARG A 163 -3.23 25.07 -25.25
C ARG A 163 -4.41 26.02 -25.10
N GLU A 164 -4.28 27.20 -25.66
CA GLU A 164 -5.35 28.19 -25.70
C GLU A 164 -6.57 27.65 -26.46
N GLY A 165 -7.76 27.87 -25.93
CA GLY A 165 -9.02 27.40 -26.51
C GLY A 165 -9.37 25.92 -26.28
N GLU A 166 -8.54 25.16 -25.54
CA GLU A 166 -8.76 23.74 -25.24
C GLU A 166 -9.02 23.47 -23.74
N GLU A 167 -9.83 24.32 -23.05
CA GLU A 167 -9.95 24.29 -21.58
C GLU A 167 -10.34 22.92 -21.01
N GLY A 168 -11.31 22.22 -21.60
CA GLY A 168 -11.71 20.87 -21.17
C GLY A 168 -10.57 19.86 -21.25
N VAL A 169 -9.77 19.91 -22.32
CA VAL A 169 -8.61 19.05 -22.49
C VAL A 169 -7.45 19.50 -21.58
N ASN A 170 -7.33 20.81 -21.33
CA ASN A 170 -6.33 21.34 -20.40
C ASN A 170 -6.57 20.85 -18.96
N ASP A 171 -7.82 20.73 -18.54
CA ASP A 171 -8.14 20.15 -17.23
C ASP A 171 -7.70 18.69 -17.13
N LEU A 172 -7.92 17.92 -18.20
CA LEU A 172 -7.41 16.55 -18.29
C LEU A 172 -5.87 16.52 -18.27
N ARG A 173 -5.19 17.42 -19.01
CA ARG A 173 -3.72 17.52 -18.98
C ARG A 173 -3.19 17.80 -17.58
N ARG A 174 -3.82 18.71 -16.83
CA ARG A 174 -3.45 19.00 -15.43
C ARG A 174 -3.64 17.76 -14.53
N LYS A 175 -4.80 17.10 -14.65
CA LYS A 175 -5.09 15.86 -13.89
C LYS A 175 -4.07 14.77 -14.20
N VAL A 176 -3.75 14.52 -15.46
CA VAL A 176 -2.78 13.50 -15.89
C VAL A 176 -1.38 13.79 -15.36
N ARG A 177 -0.91 15.02 -15.44
CA ARG A 177 0.40 15.41 -14.89
C ARG A 177 0.45 15.16 -13.39
N GLN A 178 -0.56 15.60 -12.66
CA GLN A 178 -0.64 15.43 -11.22
C GLN A 178 -0.67 13.96 -10.82
N ASP A 179 -1.50 13.18 -11.49
CA ASP A 179 -1.67 11.75 -11.24
C ASP A 179 -0.36 10.96 -11.43
N LEU A 180 0.38 11.23 -12.51
CA LEU A 180 1.65 10.56 -12.81
C LEU A 180 2.78 10.92 -11.84
N CYS A 181 2.72 12.07 -11.18
CA CYS A 181 3.71 12.53 -10.20
C CYS A 181 3.41 12.11 -8.77
N HIS A 182 2.32 11.36 -8.55
CA HIS A 182 1.88 10.88 -7.24
C HIS A 182 1.73 9.35 -7.26
N PHE A 183 2.80 8.66 -7.67
CA PHE A 183 2.87 7.20 -7.48
C PHE A 183 2.85 6.90 -5.97
N GLU A 184 2.04 5.91 -5.57
CA GLU A 184 1.88 5.49 -4.18
C GLU A 184 1.51 4.00 -4.11
N GLY A 185 2.11 3.25 -3.18
CA GLY A 185 1.93 1.80 -3.07
C GLY A 185 0.47 1.36 -2.87
N ASN A 186 -0.30 2.09 -2.05
CA ASN A 186 -1.73 1.74 -1.87
C ASN A 186 -2.54 1.92 -3.15
N ALA A 187 -2.30 3.01 -3.89
CA ALA A 187 -2.93 3.24 -5.20
C ALA A 187 -2.53 2.17 -6.22
N GLN A 188 -1.25 1.79 -6.23
CA GLN A 188 -0.75 0.72 -7.07
C GLN A 188 -1.33 -0.63 -6.71
N GLY A 189 -1.63 -0.89 -5.43
CA GLY A 189 -2.34 -2.08 -4.96
C GLY A 189 -3.72 -2.22 -5.60
N ILE A 190 -4.51 -1.15 -5.62
CA ILE A 190 -5.82 -1.11 -6.30
C ILE A 190 -5.65 -1.39 -7.81
N ARG A 191 -4.67 -0.75 -8.45
CA ARG A 191 -4.39 -0.95 -9.87
C ARG A 191 -3.96 -2.40 -10.18
N LEU A 192 -3.15 -3.01 -9.32
CA LEU A 192 -2.77 -4.43 -9.44
C LEU A 192 -3.99 -5.34 -9.40
N VAL A 193 -4.84 -5.18 -8.40
CA VAL A 193 -6.03 -6.02 -8.21
C VAL A 193 -7.02 -5.86 -9.35
N HIS A 194 -7.28 -4.61 -9.76
CA HIS A 194 -8.32 -4.28 -10.74
C HIS A 194 -7.83 -4.41 -12.19
N SER A 195 -6.78 -3.66 -12.56
CA SER A 195 -6.38 -3.45 -13.96
C SER A 195 -5.38 -4.48 -14.45
N LEU A 196 -4.36 -4.83 -13.64
CA LEU A 196 -3.26 -5.68 -14.08
C LEU A 196 -3.51 -7.17 -13.88
N MET A 197 -4.05 -7.57 -12.74
CA MET A 197 -4.29 -8.99 -12.42
C MET A 197 -5.74 -9.40 -12.63
N ARG A 198 -6.67 -8.46 -12.66
CA ARG A 198 -8.10 -8.72 -12.86
C ARG A 198 -8.62 -9.80 -11.93
N MET A 199 -8.30 -9.67 -10.66
CA MET A 199 -8.59 -10.70 -9.66
C MET A 199 -10.09 -10.93 -9.45
N ASN A 200 -10.93 -9.96 -9.87
CA ASN A 200 -12.38 -10.01 -9.72
C ASN A 200 -12.83 -10.38 -8.31
N LEU A 201 -12.23 -9.71 -7.31
CA LEU A 201 -12.58 -9.85 -5.92
C LEU A 201 -13.95 -9.23 -5.63
N THR A 202 -14.54 -9.57 -4.51
CA THR A 202 -15.75 -8.88 -4.02
C THR A 202 -15.44 -7.40 -3.75
N TRP A 203 -16.46 -6.55 -3.87
CA TRP A 203 -16.31 -5.12 -3.59
C TRP A 203 -15.85 -4.89 -2.16
N ALA A 204 -16.37 -5.65 -1.20
CA ALA A 204 -15.97 -5.58 0.21
C ALA A 204 -14.47 -5.90 0.40
N GLN A 205 -13.94 -6.92 -0.28
CA GLN A 205 -12.52 -7.27 -0.20
C GLN A 205 -11.64 -6.15 -0.76
N VAL A 206 -12.01 -5.56 -1.91
CA VAL A 206 -11.27 -4.43 -2.48
C VAL A 206 -11.41 -3.17 -1.63
N GLY A 207 -12.61 -2.91 -1.10
CA GLY A 207 -12.84 -1.79 -0.18
C GLY A 207 -11.90 -1.80 1.02
N CYS A 208 -11.62 -3.00 1.55
CA CYS A 208 -10.76 -3.15 2.73
C CYS A 208 -9.28 -2.80 2.50
N ILE A 209 -8.78 -2.85 1.25
CA ILE A 209 -7.41 -2.41 0.91
C ILE A 209 -7.33 -0.96 0.42
N LEU A 210 -8.45 -0.28 0.25
CA LEU A 210 -8.48 1.15 -0.08
C LEU A 210 -8.18 1.98 1.18
N LYS A 211 -6.91 2.04 1.56
CA LYS A 211 -6.46 2.69 2.81
C LYS A 211 -6.68 4.19 2.77
N TYR A 212 -6.33 4.84 1.67
CA TYR A 212 -6.52 6.27 1.44
C TYR A 212 -7.59 6.52 0.39
N THR A 213 -8.31 7.64 0.51
CA THR A 213 -9.49 7.91 -0.31
C THR A 213 -9.29 9.06 -1.30
N ARG A 214 -8.10 9.69 -1.30
CA ARG A 214 -7.73 10.75 -2.23
C ARG A 214 -7.33 10.18 -3.60
N PRO A 215 -7.86 10.69 -4.73
CA PRO A 215 -7.32 10.37 -6.04
C PRO A 215 -5.92 10.98 -6.22
N ALA A 216 -5.04 10.31 -6.99
CA ALA A 216 -3.68 10.81 -7.21
C ALA A 216 -3.63 12.14 -7.96
N TRP A 217 -4.63 12.43 -8.79
CA TRP A 217 -4.78 13.69 -9.54
C TRP A 217 -5.35 14.84 -8.71
N TRP A 218 -5.65 14.67 -7.43
CA TRP A 218 -6.26 15.71 -6.59
C TRP A 218 -5.42 16.98 -6.52
N MET A 219 -6.02 18.10 -6.90
CA MET A 219 -5.39 19.44 -6.92
C MET A 219 -6.02 20.43 -5.95
N GLY A 220 -7.17 20.07 -5.35
CA GLY A 220 -7.87 20.91 -4.40
C GLY A 220 -7.30 20.81 -2.98
N GLU A 221 -7.79 21.69 -2.11
CA GLU A 221 -7.53 21.57 -0.67
C GLU A 221 -8.22 20.32 -0.13
N THR A 222 -7.54 19.62 0.78
CA THR A 222 -8.11 18.47 1.45
C THR A 222 -9.06 18.95 2.55
N PRO A 223 -10.34 18.52 2.55
CA PRO A 223 -11.27 18.88 3.61
C PRO A 223 -10.73 18.52 4.99
N ALA A 224 -10.82 19.40 5.96
CA ALA A 224 -10.33 19.15 7.33
C ALA A 224 -10.96 17.87 7.95
N SER A 225 -12.23 17.59 7.62
CA SER A 225 -12.95 16.38 8.04
C SER A 225 -12.40 15.07 7.47
N HIS A 226 -11.52 15.13 6.47
CA HIS A 226 -10.94 13.97 5.78
C HIS A 226 -9.40 14.08 5.65
N SER A 227 -8.78 14.97 6.43
CA SER A 227 -7.33 15.24 6.36
C SER A 227 -6.49 13.96 6.53
N TYR A 228 -6.87 13.08 7.44
CA TYR A 228 -6.23 11.79 7.64
C TYR A 228 -6.52 10.81 6.50
N LEU A 229 -7.77 10.66 6.11
CA LEU A 229 -8.21 9.71 5.09
C LEU A 229 -7.66 10.06 3.69
N MET A 230 -7.42 11.34 3.46
CA MET A 230 -6.92 11.87 2.18
C MET A 230 -5.45 12.30 2.22
N LYS A 231 -4.68 11.93 3.24
CA LYS A 231 -3.26 12.35 3.37
C LYS A 231 -2.36 11.85 2.25
N LYS A 232 -2.69 10.71 1.66
CA LYS A 232 -1.97 10.10 0.54
C LYS A 232 -2.92 9.69 -0.60
N PRO A 233 -2.41 9.47 -1.83
CA PRO A 233 -3.20 8.87 -2.91
C PRO A 233 -3.67 7.45 -2.57
N GLY A 234 -4.93 7.13 -2.88
CA GLY A 234 -5.50 5.80 -2.72
C GLY A 234 -5.79 5.09 -4.04
N TYR A 235 -5.90 5.86 -5.14
CA TYR A 235 -6.15 5.32 -6.47
C TYR A 235 -5.76 6.33 -7.55
N TYR A 236 -5.54 5.82 -8.77
CA TYR A 236 -5.18 6.64 -9.93
C TYR A 236 -6.39 7.01 -10.77
N LEU A 237 -6.20 7.96 -11.69
CA LEU A 237 -7.20 8.36 -12.66
C LEU A 237 -7.74 7.16 -13.47
N SER A 238 -6.89 6.20 -13.80
CA SER A 238 -7.27 4.98 -14.52
C SER A 238 -8.25 4.08 -13.75
N GLU A 239 -8.29 4.17 -12.42
CA GLU A 239 -9.18 3.40 -11.56
C GLU A 239 -10.37 4.20 -11.02
N GLU A 240 -10.51 5.50 -11.36
CA GLU A 240 -11.55 6.40 -10.82
C GLU A 240 -12.96 5.82 -10.99
N ALA A 241 -13.35 5.45 -12.20
CA ALA A 241 -14.67 4.87 -12.47
C ALA A 241 -14.93 3.56 -11.71
N TYR A 242 -13.87 2.79 -11.44
CA TYR A 242 -13.97 1.57 -10.63
C TYR A 242 -14.22 1.89 -9.16
N ILE A 243 -13.51 2.86 -8.60
CA ILE A 243 -13.66 3.30 -7.21
C ILE A 243 -15.03 3.96 -6.99
N ASP A 244 -15.52 4.73 -7.94
CA ASP A 244 -16.86 5.32 -7.86
C ASP A 244 -17.94 4.24 -7.83
N ARG A 245 -17.78 3.18 -8.61
CA ARG A 245 -18.68 2.03 -8.54
C ARG A 245 -18.54 1.28 -7.21
N LEU A 246 -17.34 1.05 -6.72
CA LEU A 246 -17.08 0.42 -5.42
C LEU A 246 -17.79 1.18 -4.30
N ARG A 247 -17.69 2.52 -4.27
CA ARG A 247 -18.38 3.36 -3.29
C ARG A 247 -19.88 3.17 -3.33
N LYS A 248 -20.48 3.12 -4.51
CA LYS A 248 -21.92 2.87 -4.68
C LYS A 248 -22.33 1.49 -4.17
N GLU A 249 -21.60 0.45 -4.56
CA GLU A 249 -21.87 -0.94 -4.19
C GLU A 249 -21.73 -1.18 -2.67
N LEU A 250 -20.87 -0.42 -1.99
CA LEU A 250 -20.63 -0.50 -0.55
C LEU A 250 -21.34 0.60 0.25
N SER A 251 -22.18 1.41 -0.40
CA SER A 251 -22.89 2.53 0.25
C SER A 251 -21.94 3.45 1.04
N LEU A 252 -20.75 3.77 0.47
CA LEU A 252 -19.78 4.66 1.06
C LEU A 252 -20.04 6.11 0.61
N ALA A 253 -19.91 7.06 1.53
CA ALA A 253 -19.91 8.48 1.21
C ALA A 253 -18.72 8.88 0.31
N PRO A 254 -18.79 10.03 -0.38
CA PRO A 254 -17.62 10.58 -1.05
C PRO A 254 -16.44 10.70 -0.07
N HIS A 255 -15.26 10.21 -0.47
CA HIS A 255 -14.07 10.14 0.38
C HIS A 255 -14.20 9.27 1.65
N GLY A 256 -15.31 8.55 1.83
CA GLY A 256 -15.47 7.60 2.92
C GLY A 256 -14.58 6.37 2.77
N ARG A 257 -14.09 5.85 3.89
CA ARG A 257 -13.26 4.64 3.99
C ARG A 257 -14.14 3.44 4.36
N PHE A 258 -13.81 2.26 3.83
CA PHE A 258 -14.50 1.03 4.20
C PHE A 258 -14.23 0.65 5.68
N PRO A 259 -15.23 0.23 6.47
CA PRO A 259 -15.08 0.07 7.91
C PRO A 259 -13.94 -0.84 8.36
N LEU A 260 -13.74 -1.99 7.68
CA LEU A 260 -12.72 -2.96 8.12
C LEU A 260 -11.29 -2.54 7.78
N THR A 261 -11.09 -1.49 6.97
CA THR A 261 -9.77 -0.95 6.64
C THR A 261 -9.03 -0.41 7.87
N TRP A 262 -9.74 0.11 8.86
CA TRP A 262 -9.12 0.55 10.11
C TRP A 262 -8.53 -0.60 10.93
N ILE A 263 -9.12 -1.80 10.82
CA ILE A 263 -8.56 -3.00 11.46
C ILE A 263 -7.28 -3.43 10.77
N MET A 264 -7.26 -3.44 9.43
CA MET A 264 -6.05 -3.71 8.64
C MET A 264 -4.92 -2.75 8.98
N GLU A 265 -5.23 -1.44 9.06
CA GLU A 265 -4.25 -0.40 9.39
C GLU A 265 -3.69 -0.57 10.81
N ALA A 266 -4.57 -0.82 11.80
CA ALA A 266 -4.11 -1.07 13.19
C ALA A 266 -3.26 -2.34 13.30
N ALA A 267 -3.58 -3.38 12.53
CA ALA A 267 -2.80 -4.62 12.50
C ALA A 267 -1.39 -4.38 11.94
N ASP A 268 -1.27 -3.57 10.88
CA ASP A 268 0.00 -3.16 10.30
C ASP A 268 0.82 -2.34 11.30
N ASP A 269 0.23 -1.32 11.92
CA ASP A 269 0.89 -0.47 12.92
C ASP A 269 1.46 -1.29 14.10
N ILE A 270 0.70 -2.24 14.63
CA ILE A 270 1.16 -3.10 15.73
C ILE A 270 2.31 -4.00 15.29
N SER A 271 2.21 -4.61 14.11
CA SER A 271 3.18 -5.58 13.62
C SER A 271 4.49 -4.92 13.21
N TYR A 272 4.41 -3.81 12.46
CA TYR A 272 5.55 -3.07 11.94
C TYR A 272 6.50 -2.60 13.03
N CYS A 273 5.97 -2.02 14.11
CA CYS A 273 6.78 -1.37 15.15
C CYS A 273 7.76 -2.31 15.86
N VAL A 274 7.36 -3.55 16.16
CA VAL A 274 8.23 -4.53 16.82
C VAL A 274 9.13 -5.24 15.81
N ALA A 275 8.61 -5.50 14.60
CA ALA A 275 9.32 -6.22 13.56
C ALA A 275 10.61 -5.50 13.12
N ASP A 276 10.55 -4.19 12.92
CA ASP A 276 11.72 -3.39 12.49
C ASP A 276 12.84 -3.37 13.53
N LEU A 277 12.48 -3.33 14.82
CA LEU A 277 13.44 -3.38 15.91
C LEU A 277 14.12 -4.75 16.01
N GLU A 278 13.36 -5.84 15.81
CA GLU A 278 13.90 -7.20 15.80
C GLU A 278 14.85 -7.41 14.61
N ASP A 279 14.46 -7.00 13.41
CA ASP A 279 15.29 -7.08 12.20
C ASP A 279 16.59 -6.25 12.37
N ALA A 280 16.53 -5.11 13.07
CA ALA A 280 17.72 -4.30 13.35
C ALA A 280 18.70 -5.00 14.30
N VAL A 281 18.20 -5.72 15.32
CA VAL A 281 19.06 -6.53 16.20
C VAL A 281 19.66 -7.70 15.40
N GLU A 282 18.87 -8.41 14.59
CA GLU A 282 19.36 -9.47 13.71
C GLU A 282 20.46 -8.98 12.76
N LYS A 283 20.33 -7.74 12.27
CA LYS A 283 21.33 -7.06 11.45
C LYS A 283 22.49 -6.48 12.23
N ARG A 284 22.48 -6.59 13.54
CA ARG A 284 23.52 -6.05 14.44
C ARG A 284 23.71 -4.55 14.32
N ILE A 285 22.63 -3.82 14.02
CA ILE A 285 22.61 -2.35 14.09
C ILE A 285 22.82 -1.91 15.54
N PHE A 286 22.23 -2.63 16.48
CA PHE A 286 22.42 -2.53 17.92
C PHE A 286 22.15 -3.91 18.58
N SER A 287 22.66 -4.10 19.80
CA SER A 287 22.34 -5.27 20.63
C SER A 287 20.96 -5.14 21.27
N VAL A 288 20.44 -6.21 21.83
CA VAL A 288 19.16 -6.19 22.56
C VAL A 288 19.27 -5.33 23.84
N GLU A 289 20.47 -5.28 24.47
CA GLU A 289 20.78 -4.42 25.62
C GLU A 289 20.69 -2.94 25.24
N GLU A 290 21.31 -2.57 24.12
CA GLU A 290 21.23 -1.19 23.57
C GLU A 290 19.80 -0.81 23.18
N LEU A 291 19.06 -1.73 22.56
CA LEU A 291 17.65 -1.52 22.25
C LEU A 291 16.83 -1.25 23.51
N TYR A 292 16.99 -2.09 24.54
CA TYR A 292 16.28 -1.86 25.79
C TYR A 292 16.62 -0.49 26.41
N GLN A 293 17.90 -0.08 26.39
CA GLN A 293 18.29 1.24 26.85
C GLN A 293 17.69 2.37 26.02
N HIS A 294 17.66 2.24 24.69
CA HIS A 294 17.01 3.22 23.81
C HIS A 294 15.51 3.38 24.09
N LEU A 295 14.82 2.27 24.31
CA LEU A 295 13.40 2.28 24.68
C LEU A 295 13.18 2.93 26.06
N TYR A 296 14.04 2.60 27.03
CA TYR A 296 13.96 3.16 28.38
C TYR A 296 14.19 4.68 28.40
N ASP A 297 15.25 5.13 27.72
CA ASP A 297 15.60 6.56 27.66
C ASP A 297 14.55 7.37 26.91
N ALA A 298 13.98 6.83 25.84
CA ALA A 298 12.96 7.50 25.03
C ALA A 298 11.59 7.57 25.73
N TRP A 299 11.25 6.57 26.54
CA TRP A 299 10.02 6.64 27.36
C TRP A 299 10.15 7.63 28.51
N GLY A 300 11.30 7.68 29.13
CA GLY A 300 11.57 8.52 30.27
C GLY A 300 11.12 7.94 31.64
N PRO A 301 11.11 8.79 32.71
CA PRO A 301 10.73 8.35 34.04
C PRO A 301 9.32 7.78 34.11
N HIS A 302 9.13 6.64 34.75
CA HIS A 302 7.85 5.97 34.84
C HIS A 302 7.70 5.19 36.16
N GLU A 303 6.46 4.94 36.54
CA GLU A 303 6.10 4.22 37.74
C GLU A 303 6.10 2.70 37.54
N LYS A 304 6.26 1.94 38.61
CA LYS A 304 6.03 0.50 38.65
C LYS A 304 4.56 0.23 38.30
N GLY A 305 4.33 -0.56 37.24
CA GLY A 305 2.97 -0.86 36.78
C GLY A 305 2.49 0.03 35.62
N SER A 306 3.30 1.00 35.17
CA SER A 306 3.04 1.70 33.89
C SER A 306 2.95 0.73 32.72
N LEU A 307 2.39 1.17 31.58
CA LEU A 307 2.31 0.33 30.39
C LEU A 307 3.70 -0.10 29.92
N PHE A 308 4.69 0.79 29.99
CA PHE A 308 6.08 0.47 29.69
C PHE A 308 6.62 -0.67 30.58
N ALA A 309 6.42 -0.58 31.89
CA ALA A 309 6.84 -1.63 32.83
C ALA A 309 6.15 -2.97 32.53
N GLN A 310 4.83 -2.95 32.21
CA GLN A 310 4.09 -4.16 31.89
C GLN A 310 4.50 -4.81 30.58
N VAL A 311 4.98 -4.04 29.61
CA VAL A 311 5.30 -4.53 28.26
C VAL A 311 6.80 -4.70 28.09
N VAL A 312 7.58 -3.64 28.24
CA VAL A 312 9.02 -3.62 27.89
C VAL A 312 9.88 -4.15 29.03
N GLU A 313 9.73 -3.62 30.27
CA GLU A 313 10.51 -4.11 31.40
C GLU A 313 10.20 -5.57 31.70
N ASN A 314 8.93 -5.97 31.66
CA ASN A 314 8.57 -7.38 31.90
C ASN A 314 9.18 -8.31 30.82
N ALA A 315 9.25 -7.88 29.55
CA ALA A 315 9.94 -8.64 28.52
C ALA A 315 11.43 -8.77 28.79
N TRP A 316 12.05 -7.68 29.23
CA TRP A 316 13.47 -7.63 29.61
C TRP A 316 13.80 -8.53 30.79
N GLU A 317 13.06 -8.46 31.89
CA GLU A 317 13.24 -9.28 33.07
C GLU A 317 13.08 -10.77 32.78
N LYS A 318 12.01 -11.13 32.01
CA LYS A 318 11.75 -12.52 31.65
C LYS A 318 12.82 -13.10 30.73
N SER A 319 13.34 -12.33 29.79
CA SER A 319 14.40 -12.79 28.90
C SER A 319 15.70 -13.16 29.61
N ARG A 320 15.97 -12.52 30.74
CA ARG A 320 17.16 -12.77 31.54
C ARG A 320 17.00 -13.86 32.62
N SER A 321 15.77 -14.15 33.03
CA SER A 321 15.50 -15.13 34.07
C SER A 321 15.53 -16.60 33.61
N ASN A 322 15.38 -16.88 32.30
CA ASN A 322 15.22 -18.21 31.72
C ASN A 322 16.37 -18.61 30.76
N SER A 323 17.60 -18.52 31.20
CA SER A 323 18.83 -18.63 30.38
C SER A 323 19.21 -20.03 29.86
N LEU A 324 18.37 -21.06 29.99
CA LEU A 324 18.83 -22.44 29.76
C LEU A 324 18.48 -23.09 28.41
N SER A 325 17.70 -22.44 27.53
CA SER A 325 17.28 -23.12 26.26
C SER A 325 17.14 -22.24 25.02
N ARG A 326 17.21 -20.91 25.13
CA ARG A 326 17.07 -19.97 23.98
C ARG A 326 17.98 -18.77 24.19
N SER A 327 18.32 -18.06 23.08
CA SER A 327 19.05 -16.80 23.18
C SER A 327 18.25 -15.76 23.95
N THR A 328 18.94 -14.83 24.62
CA THR A 328 18.28 -13.71 25.33
C THR A 328 17.52 -12.84 24.39
N GLU A 329 18.03 -12.65 23.17
CA GLU A 329 17.40 -11.87 22.09
C GLU A 329 16.06 -12.49 21.67
N ASP A 330 16.03 -13.80 21.35
CA ASP A 330 14.80 -14.51 20.97
C ASP A 330 13.72 -14.43 22.05
N GLN A 331 14.14 -14.57 23.32
CA GLN A 331 13.23 -14.48 24.45
C GLN A 331 12.70 -13.07 24.65
N PHE A 332 13.56 -12.05 24.51
CA PHE A 332 13.14 -10.66 24.63
C PHE A 332 12.05 -10.32 23.60
N PHE A 333 12.30 -10.59 22.32
CA PHE A 333 11.33 -10.29 21.26
C PHE A 333 10.07 -11.15 21.36
N MET A 334 10.17 -12.40 21.78
CA MET A 334 8.99 -13.23 22.05
C MET A 334 8.09 -12.59 23.11
N TYR A 335 8.65 -12.20 24.28
CA TYR A 335 7.88 -11.57 25.35
C TYR A 335 7.41 -10.16 24.96
N LEU A 336 8.25 -9.37 24.30
CA LEU A 336 7.89 -8.02 23.85
C LEU A 336 6.67 -8.08 22.92
N ARG A 337 6.68 -9.00 21.94
CA ARG A 337 5.57 -9.19 21.01
C ARG A 337 4.30 -9.65 21.72
N VAL A 338 4.38 -10.67 22.56
CA VAL A 338 3.23 -11.19 23.32
C VAL A 338 2.63 -10.10 24.22
N ASN A 339 3.48 -9.38 24.97
CA ASN A 339 3.01 -8.32 25.87
C ASN A 339 2.38 -7.17 25.08
N THR A 340 2.98 -6.76 23.95
CA THR A 340 2.44 -5.71 23.07
C THR A 340 1.08 -6.12 22.52
N LEU A 341 0.94 -7.32 21.96
CA LEU A 341 -0.31 -7.82 21.42
C LEU A 341 -1.41 -7.91 22.47
N ASN A 342 -1.11 -8.41 23.66
CA ASN A 342 -2.07 -8.53 24.77
C ASN A 342 -2.61 -7.18 25.25
N LYS A 343 -1.92 -6.08 24.97
CA LYS A 343 -2.34 -4.72 25.29
C LYS A 343 -3.02 -4.01 24.12
N LEU A 344 -2.39 -4.04 22.96
CA LEU A 344 -2.83 -3.23 21.82
C LEU A 344 -3.99 -3.84 21.04
N VAL A 345 -4.12 -5.17 20.97
CA VAL A 345 -5.26 -5.82 20.28
C VAL A 345 -6.59 -5.53 20.96
N PRO A 346 -6.74 -5.74 22.30
CA PRO A 346 -7.95 -5.35 23.00
C PRO A 346 -8.23 -3.85 22.92
N TYR A 347 -7.18 -3.01 22.91
CA TYR A 347 -7.31 -1.57 22.79
C TYR A 347 -7.83 -1.17 21.41
N ALA A 348 -7.27 -1.72 20.32
CA ALA A 348 -7.74 -1.49 18.96
C ALA A 348 -9.21 -1.89 18.79
N ALA A 349 -9.62 -3.04 19.38
CA ALA A 349 -11.02 -3.49 19.38
C ALA A 349 -11.93 -2.52 20.12
N SER A 350 -11.54 -2.01 21.29
CA SER A 350 -12.29 -0.97 22.01
C SER A 350 -12.47 0.26 21.15
N ARG A 351 -11.37 0.79 20.59
CA ARG A 351 -11.39 1.99 19.76
C ARG A 351 -12.30 1.84 18.53
N PHE A 352 -12.31 0.65 17.91
CA PHE A 352 -13.21 0.36 16.80
C PHE A 352 -14.67 0.42 17.23
N ILE A 353 -15.04 -0.24 18.34
CA ILE A 353 -16.41 -0.32 18.85
C ILE A 353 -16.87 1.05 19.36
N ASP A 354 -16.03 1.77 20.12
CA ASP A 354 -16.38 3.07 20.70
C ASP A 354 -16.63 4.13 19.62
N ASN A 355 -15.96 4.00 18.45
CA ASN A 355 -16.12 4.89 17.31
C ASN A 355 -16.96 4.27 16.17
N LEU A 356 -17.68 3.18 16.45
CA LEU A 356 -18.37 2.39 15.41
C LEU A 356 -19.28 3.21 14.50
N PRO A 357 -20.05 4.21 14.96
CA PRO A 357 -20.89 5.03 14.08
C PRO A 357 -20.07 5.79 13.00
N LEU A 358 -18.92 6.38 13.37
CA LEU A 358 -18.04 7.10 12.45
C LEU A 358 -17.22 6.14 11.56
N VAL A 359 -16.80 5.02 12.11
CA VAL A 359 -16.12 3.95 11.34
C VAL A 359 -17.08 3.36 10.31
N PHE A 360 -18.31 3.09 10.67
CA PHE A 360 -19.31 2.52 9.77
C PHE A 360 -19.71 3.50 8.65
N SER A 361 -19.86 4.80 8.96
CA SER A 361 -20.11 5.83 7.95
C SER A 361 -18.91 6.05 7.03
N GLY A 362 -17.71 5.65 7.46
CA GLY A 362 -16.44 5.86 6.72
C GLY A 362 -15.78 7.21 7.00
N GLU A 363 -16.22 7.93 8.04
CA GLU A 363 -15.82 9.32 8.33
C GLU A 363 -14.89 9.45 9.55
N PHE A 364 -14.50 8.36 10.19
CA PHE A 364 -13.53 8.39 11.30
C PHE A 364 -12.16 8.85 10.80
N ASN A 365 -11.83 10.12 11.00
CA ASN A 365 -10.69 10.79 10.40
C ASN A 365 -9.37 10.64 11.21
N HIS A 366 -9.14 9.45 11.78
CA HIS A 366 -7.97 9.08 12.56
C HIS A 366 -7.61 7.63 12.34
N ALA A 367 -6.38 7.21 12.72
CA ALA A 367 -6.08 5.80 12.95
C ALA A 367 -6.71 5.33 14.27
N LEU A 368 -6.96 4.03 14.41
CA LEU A 368 -7.51 3.49 15.66
C LEU A 368 -6.57 3.69 16.86
N LEU A 369 -5.27 3.66 16.60
CA LEU A 369 -4.23 3.67 17.63
C LEU A 369 -3.52 5.04 17.77
N GLU A 370 -4.04 6.08 17.13
CA GLU A 370 -3.54 7.46 17.26
C GLU A 370 -4.46 8.27 18.18
N ASP A 371 -4.06 8.46 19.42
CA ASP A 371 -4.70 9.31 20.43
C ASP A 371 -3.72 9.69 21.53
N ASP A 372 -4.19 10.35 22.60
CA ASP A 372 -3.36 10.78 23.74
C ASP A 372 -3.15 9.69 24.81
N SER A 373 -3.48 8.43 24.51
CA SER A 373 -3.36 7.33 25.47
C SER A 373 -1.93 6.81 25.59
N SER A 374 -1.65 6.13 26.69
CA SER A 374 -0.38 5.42 26.87
C SER A 374 -0.16 4.30 25.85
N PHE A 375 -1.24 3.77 25.24
CA PHE A 375 -1.17 2.77 24.18
C PHE A 375 -0.62 3.38 22.88
N SER A 376 -1.10 4.56 22.50
CA SER A 376 -0.54 5.33 21.38
C SER A 376 0.93 5.72 21.66
N GLN A 377 1.24 6.17 22.88
CA GLN A 377 2.61 6.48 23.29
C GLN A 377 3.56 5.29 23.15
N LEU A 378 3.10 4.07 23.45
CA LEU A 378 3.90 2.85 23.28
C LEU A 378 4.25 2.59 21.80
N LEU A 379 3.31 2.77 20.89
CA LEU A 379 3.57 2.64 19.46
C LEU A 379 4.51 3.74 18.94
N GLU A 380 4.29 4.96 19.36
CA GLU A 380 5.16 6.08 19.01
C GLU A 380 6.58 5.92 19.57
N LEU A 381 6.73 5.31 20.74
CA LEU A 381 8.05 4.93 21.28
C LEU A 381 8.80 4.01 20.32
N TYR A 382 8.15 2.92 19.86
CA TYR A 382 8.80 1.98 18.94
C TYR A 382 9.16 2.66 17.62
N LYS A 383 8.25 3.46 17.04
CA LYS A 383 8.49 4.24 15.83
C LYS A 383 9.65 5.23 16.01
N HIS A 384 9.68 5.93 17.14
CA HIS A 384 10.73 6.90 17.44
C HIS A 384 12.11 6.24 17.51
N VAL A 385 12.22 5.11 18.23
CA VAL A 385 13.48 4.37 18.35
C VAL A 385 13.92 3.82 16.98
N ALA A 386 12.98 3.27 16.18
CA ALA A 386 13.28 2.80 14.83
C ALA A 386 13.75 3.95 13.93
N MET A 387 13.06 5.08 13.91
CA MET A 387 13.44 6.26 13.12
C MET A 387 14.84 6.77 13.48
N ARG A 388 15.13 6.87 14.77
CA ARG A 388 16.38 7.45 15.25
C ARG A 388 17.59 6.54 15.11
N HIS A 389 17.43 5.23 15.26
CA HIS A 389 18.54 4.29 15.41
C HIS A 389 18.61 3.24 14.29
N VAL A 390 17.51 3.00 13.56
CA VAL A 390 17.49 2.04 12.45
C VAL A 390 17.51 2.77 11.10
N PHE A 391 16.50 3.60 10.82
CA PHE A 391 16.38 4.25 9.52
C PHE A 391 17.45 5.32 9.25
N SER A 392 18.02 5.93 10.31
CA SER A 392 19.14 6.86 10.20
C SER A 392 20.52 6.17 10.30
N HIS A 393 20.57 4.85 10.25
CA HIS A 393 21.85 4.13 10.26
C HIS A 393 22.52 4.21 8.89
N PRO A 394 23.85 4.50 8.81
CA PRO A 394 24.55 4.69 7.53
C PRO A 394 24.40 3.53 6.54
N ASP A 395 24.37 2.29 7.02
CA ASP A 395 24.19 1.11 6.16
C ASP A 395 22.78 1.07 5.52
N VAL A 396 21.74 1.52 6.25
CA VAL A 396 20.37 1.62 5.74
C VAL A 396 20.28 2.75 4.72
N GLU A 397 20.77 3.95 5.09
CA GLU A 397 20.78 5.10 4.18
C GLU A 397 21.52 4.81 2.86
N GLN A 398 22.63 4.05 2.91
CA GLN A 398 23.36 3.63 1.71
C GLN A 398 22.49 2.72 0.82
N LEU A 399 21.77 1.76 1.39
CA LEU A 399 20.88 0.88 0.62
C LEU A 399 19.71 1.66 0.00
N GLU A 400 19.18 2.64 0.72
CA GLU A 400 18.14 3.53 0.24
C GLU A 400 18.60 4.37 -0.95
N LEU A 401 19.80 4.96 -0.88
CA LEU A 401 20.42 5.69 -1.99
C LEU A 401 20.68 4.79 -3.21
N GLN A 402 21.12 3.56 -2.99
CA GLN A 402 21.27 2.57 -4.06
C GLN A 402 19.93 2.26 -4.72
N GLY A 403 18.88 2.01 -3.92
CA GLY A 403 17.53 1.77 -4.42
C GLY A 403 16.99 2.92 -5.25
N TYR A 404 17.13 4.14 -4.76
CA TYR A 404 16.75 5.35 -5.50
C TYR A 404 17.48 5.42 -6.86
N ARG A 405 18.80 5.17 -6.87
CA ARG A 405 19.59 5.19 -8.11
C ARG A 405 19.20 4.09 -9.09
N VAL A 406 18.92 2.89 -8.61
CA VAL A 406 18.47 1.77 -9.45
C VAL A 406 17.16 2.10 -10.15
N ILE A 407 16.17 2.58 -9.40
CA ILE A 407 14.84 2.88 -9.95
C ILE A 407 14.90 4.07 -10.90
N SER A 408 15.57 5.17 -10.53
CA SER A 408 15.73 6.32 -11.43
C SER A 408 16.48 5.94 -12.70
N GLY A 409 17.54 5.14 -12.59
CA GLY A 409 18.29 4.67 -13.75
C GLY A 409 17.50 3.72 -14.67
N LEU A 410 16.66 2.85 -14.12
CA LEU A 410 15.74 2.05 -14.92
C LEU A 410 14.72 2.93 -15.67
N LEU A 411 14.17 3.95 -15.02
CA LEU A 411 13.26 4.91 -15.66
C LEU A 411 13.97 5.67 -16.81
N ASP A 412 15.24 6.04 -16.65
CA ASP A 412 16.03 6.67 -17.70
C ASP A 412 16.27 5.72 -18.90
N ILE A 413 16.57 4.45 -18.61
CA ILE A 413 16.77 3.42 -19.65
C ILE A 413 15.50 3.19 -20.47
N TYR A 414 14.31 3.20 -19.83
CA TYR A 414 13.03 3.03 -20.52
C TYR A 414 12.46 4.33 -21.08
N ALA A 415 13.04 5.50 -20.78
CA ALA A 415 12.60 6.81 -21.25
C ALA A 415 12.43 6.93 -22.79
N PRO A 416 13.24 6.27 -23.65
CA PRO A 416 13.03 6.30 -25.09
C PRO A 416 11.61 5.89 -25.52
N LEU A 417 10.96 4.96 -24.82
CA LEU A 417 9.58 4.59 -25.11
C LEU A 417 8.59 5.73 -24.84
N LEU A 418 8.90 6.63 -23.91
CA LEU A 418 8.09 7.80 -23.58
C LEU A 418 8.37 9.01 -24.49
N GLN A 419 9.40 8.94 -25.33
CA GLN A 419 9.77 10.01 -26.27
C GLN A 419 9.17 9.81 -27.65
N LEU A 420 8.67 8.60 -27.97
CA LEU A 420 8.02 8.30 -29.24
C LEU A 420 6.73 9.11 -29.40
N SER A 421 6.43 9.48 -30.64
CA SER A 421 5.10 10.03 -30.96
C SER A 421 4.00 8.97 -30.73
N VAL A 422 2.73 9.38 -30.72
CA VAL A 422 1.59 8.46 -30.60
C VAL A 422 1.58 7.45 -31.75
N GLU A 423 1.89 7.90 -32.96
CA GLU A 423 1.93 7.08 -34.16
C GLU A 423 3.08 6.06 -34.10
N GLU A 424 4.27 6.50 -33.72
CA GLU A 424 5.44 5.62 -33.57
C GLU A 424 5.23 4.56 -32.51
N PHE A 425 4.65 4.94 -31.36
CA PHE A 425 4.38 3.98 -30.31
C PHE A 425 3.26 3.02 -30.69
N SER A 426 2.21 3.49 -31.39
CA SER A 426 1.16 2.63 -31.92
C SER A 426 1.72 1.60 -32.92
N GLU A 427 2.59 2.03 -33.83
CA GLU A 427 3.28 1.12 -34.77
C GLU A 427 4.13 0.07 -34.02
N LEU A 428 4.82 0.50 -32.97
CA LEU A 428 5.61 -0.40 -32.12
C LEU A 428 4.73 -1.43 -31.40
N VAL A 429 3.56 -1.03 -30.88
CA VAL A 429 2.60 -1.92 -30.22
C VAL A 429 2.04 -2.95 -31.18
N GLU A 430 1.70 -2.54 -32.41
CA GLU A 430 1.11 -3.40 -33.45
C GLU A 430 2.12 -4.42 -34.03
N ASN A 431 3.35 -3.97 -34.29
CA ASN A 431 4.37 -4.78 -34.98
C ASN A 431 5.39 -5.42 -34.06
N GLU A 432 5.46 -5.03 -32.77
CA GLU A 432 6.44 -5.43 -31.76
C GLU A 432 7.91 -5.18 -32.12
N ARG A 433 8.24 -5.13 -33.41
CA ARG A 433 9.55 -4.84 -33.97
C ARG A 433 9.45 -3.88 -35.13
N VAL A 434 10.01 -2.68 -34.95
CA VAL A 434 10.04 -1.65 -35.96
C VAL A 434 11.51 -1.39 -36.33
N ARG A 435 11.87 -1.57 -37.60
CA ARG A 435 13.29 -1.51 -38.05
C ARG A 435 13.96 -0.18 -37.75
N ARG A 436 13.21 0.93 -37.82
CA ARG A 436 13.71 2.29 -37.54
C ARG A 436 13.80 2.61 -36.07
N LEU A 437 13.24 1.77 -35.19
CA LEU A 437 13.21 1.91 -33.74
C LEU A 437 13.87 0.69 -33.06
N PRO A 438 15.17 0.45 -33.29
CA PRO A 438 15.82 -0.80 -32.89
C PRO A 438 16.00 -0.93 -31.36
N ILE A 439 16.17 0.17 -30.65
CA ILE A 439 16.31 0.19 -29.18
C ILE A 439 14.94 0.09 -28.53
N GLU A 440 14.01 0.92 -28.97
CA GLU A 440 12.64 0.98 -28.44
C GLU A 440 11.92 -0.36 -28.63
N SER A 441 12.13 -1.04 -29.76
CA SER A 441 11.57 -2.39 -30.00
C SER A 441 12.09 -3.40 -28.97
N ARG A 442 13.38 -3.35 -28.62
CA ARG A 442 13.97 -4.26 -27.62
C ARG A 442 13.47 -3.94 -26.21
N LEU A 443 13.37 -2.67 -25.84
CA LEU A 443 12.84 -2.23 -24.56
C LEU A 443 11.36 -2.63 -24.43
N TYR A 444 10.56 -2.42 -25.48
CA TYR A 444 9.14 -2.81 -25.48
C TYR A 444 8.97 -4.32 -25.30
N GLN A 445 9.79 -5.15 -25.94
CA GLN A 445 9.73 -6.61 -25.79
C GLN A 445 10.12 -7.09 -24.39
N LYS A 446 10.92 -6.33 -23.63
CA LYS A 446 11.23 -6.64 -22.23
C LYS A 446 10.03 -6.41 -21.29
N LEU A 447 9.08 -5.56 -21.68
CA LEU A 447 7.88 -5.31 -20.89
C LEU A 447 7.03 -6.58 -20.80
N SER A 448 6.55 -6.89 -19.59
CA SER A 448 5.70 -8.05 -19.35
C SER A 448 4.45 -8.01 -20.23
N THR A 449 4.09 -9.13 -20.84
CA THR A 449 2.88 -9.28 -21.65
C THR A 449 1.62 -8.80 -20.92
N ARG A 450 1.51 -9.04 -19.63
CA ARG A 450 0.39 -8.58 -18.80
C ARG A 450 0.28 -7.06 -18.79
N HIS A 451 1.38 -6.35 -18.61
CA HIS A 451 1.39 -4.89 -18.61
C HIS A 451 1.07 -4.32 -20.00
N ARG A 452 1.63 -4.94 -21.05
CA ARG A 452 1.31 -4.58 -22.46
C ARG A 452 -0.18 -4.77 -22.77
N LEU A 453 -0.77 -5.89 -22.36
CA LEU A 453 -2.21 -6.14 -22.52
C LEU A 453 -3.06 -5.12 -21.75
N ALA A 454 -2.70 -4.76 -20.53
CA ALA A 454 -3.43 -3.74 -19.77
C ALA A 454 -3.42 -2.38 -20.49
N TYR A 455 -2.27 -2.00 -21.07
CA TYR A 455 -2.18 -0.80 -21.92
C TYR A 455 -3.10 -0.89 -23.14
N VAL A 456 -2.97 -1.96 -23.94
CA VAL A 456 -3.77 -2.15 -25.17
C VAL A 456 -5.27 -2.10 -24.89
N GLU A 457 -5.72 -2.72 -23.81
CA GLU A 457 -7.13 -2.70 -23.43
C GLU A 457 -7.60 -1.33 -22.93
N ALA A 458 -6.75 -0.59 -22.24
CA ALA A 458 -7.10 0.75 -21.81
C ALA A 458 -7.29 1.68 -23.00
N ILE A 459 -6.31 1.71 -23.92
CA ILE A 459 -6.40 2.55 -25.12
C ILE A 459 -7.47 2.09 -26.10
N GLY A 460 -7.78 0.79 -26.17
CA GLY A 460 -8.82 0.24 -27.03
C GLY A 460 -10.25 0.70 -26.69
N LYS A 461 -10.45 1.25 -25.50
CA LYS A 461 -11.73 1.82 -25.06
C LYS A 461 -11.88 3.31 -25.35
N LEU A 462 -10.83 3.96 -25.82
CA LEU A 462 -10.79 5.41 -26.06
C LEU A 462 -11.18 5.72 -27.51
N ASP A 463 -11.85 6.86 -27.70
CA ASP A 463 -12.12 7.38 -29.03
C ASP A 463 -10.86 8.04 -29.60
N ARG A 464 -10.26 7.41 -30.61
CA ARG A 464 -9.07 7.92 -31.32
C ARG A 464 -9.28 9.26 -32.02
N ARG A 465 -10.54 9.70 -32.23
CA ARG A 465 -10.88 10.99 -32.85
C ARG A 465 -11.03 12.10 -31.82
N SER A 466 -11.09 11.78 -30.56
CA SER A 466 -11.20 12.75 -29.47
C SER A 466 -9.90 13.57 -29.33
N ALA A 467 -10.04 14.84 -29.00
CA ALA A 467 -8.91 15.70 -28.63
C ALA A 467 -8.19 15.22 -27.35
N GLU A 468 -8.83 14.39 -26.53
CA GLU A 468 -8.27 13.79 -25.34
C GLU A 468 -7.36 12.58 -25.66
N TRP A 469 -7.49 11.98 -26.84
CA TRP A 469 -6.77 10.76 -27.23
C TRP A 469 -5.25 10.84 -26.99
N PRO A 470 -4.51 11.86 -27.50
CA PRO A 470 -3.06 11.91 -27.32
C PRO A 470 -2.66 12.03 -25.85
N VAL A 471 -3.49 12.71 -25.05
CA VAL A 471 -3.26 12.91 -23.61
C VAL A 471 -3.42 11.59 -22.86
N LEU A 472 -4.51 10.86 -23.13
CA LEU A 472 -4.80 9.59 -22.45
C LEU A 472 -3.91 8.45 -22.93
N GLU A 473 -3.53 8.42 -24.23
CA GLU A 473 -2.56 7.45 -24.74
C GLU A 473 -1.23 7.61 -24.00
N TYR A 474 -0.71 8.84 -23.93
CA TYR A 474 0.53 9.11 -23.22
C TYR A 474 0.43 8.77 -21.73
N TYR A 475 -0.70 9.05 -21.10
CA TYR A 475 -0.96 8.66 -19.71
C TYR A 475 -0.83 7.15 -19.51
N TYR A 476 -1.49 6.34 -20.33
CA TYR A 476 -1.44 4.89 -20.21
C TYR A 476 -0.07 4.32 -20.58
N ARG A 477 0.67 4.97 -21.46
CA ARG A 477 2.07 4.63 -21.77
C ARG A 477 2.97 4.86 -20.56
N CYS A 478 2.81 5.97 -19.87
CA CYS A 478 3.52 6.24 -18.61
C CYS A 478 3.17 5.21 -17.54
N ARG A 479 1.87 4.88 -17.40
CA ARG A 479 1.43 3.83 -16.47
C ARG A 479 2.03 2.46 -16.80
N LEU A 480 2.14 2.11 -18.08
CA LEU A 480 2.80 0.88 -18.52
C LEU A 480 4.24 0.77 -17.98
N ILE A 481 5.01 1.84 -18.05
CA ILE A 481 6.39 1.87 -17.55
C ILE A 481 6.42 1.86 -16.02
N GLN A 482 5.57 2.64 -15.36
CA GLN A 482 5.46 2.62 -13.89
C GLN A 482 5.05 1.25 -13.38
N ASP A 483 4.06 0.59 -14.00
CA ASP A 483 3.61 -0.75 -13.66
C ASP A 483 4.71 -1.79 -13.79
N TYR A 484 5.49 -1.72 -14.87
CA TYR A 484 6.58 -2.66 -15.11
C TYR A 484 7.69 -2.52 -14.08
N ILE A 485 8.15 -1.30 -13.82
CA ILE A 485 9.25 -1.04 -12.88
C ILE A 485 8.79 -1.28 -11.44
N SER A 486 7.64 -0.76 -11.02
CA SER A 486 7.12 -0.98 -9.67
C SER A 486 6.75 -2.44 -9.38
N GLY A 487 6.43 -3.20 -10.41
CA GLY A 487 6.15 -4.64 -10.32
C GLY A 487 7.39 -5.52 -10.15
N MET A 488 8.60 -4.99 -10.26
CA MET A 488 9.84 -5.74 -10.04
C MET A 488 10.01 -6.10 -8.56
N THR A 489 10.84 -7.12 -8.28
CA THR A 489 11.40 -7.35 -6.94
C THR A 489 12.70 -6.57 -6.79
N ASP A 490 13.19 -6.40 -5.55
CA ASP A 490 14.42 -5.63 -5.27
C ASP A 490 15.61 -6.21 -6.05
N LEU A 491 15.77 -7.53 -5.96
CA LEU A 491 16.86 -8.22 -6.65
C LEU A 491 16.72 -8.16 -8.18
N TYR A 492 15.50 -8.34 -8.71
CA TYR A 492 15.29 -8.25 -10.16
C TYR A 492 15.57 -6.83 -10.69
N ALA A 493 15.12 -5.79 -9.98
CA ALA A 493 15.40 -4.42 -10.38
C ALA A 493 16.90 -4.11 -10.37
N TRP A 494 17.61 -4.57 -9.33
CA TRP A 494 19.07 -4.46 -9.24
C TRP A 494 19.78 -5.15 -10.39
N ASP A 495 19.46 -6.42 -10.65
CA ASP A 495 20.08 -7.22 -11.71
C ASP A 495 19.76 -6.65 -13.11
N GLU A 496 18.52 -6.21 -13.35
CA GLU A 496 18.11 -5.62 -14.62
C GLU A 496 18.85 -4.30 -14.89
N TYR A 497 18.98 -3.46 -13.85
CA TYR A 497 19.74 -2.21 -13.96
C TYR A 497 21.21 -2.47 -14.30
N ARG A 498 21.88 -3.38 -13.58
CA ARG A 498 23.27 -3.73 -13.83
C ARG A 498 23.50 -4.26 -15.26
N LYS A 499 22.65 -5.19 -15.70
CA LYS A 499 22.72 -5.76 -17.05
C LYS A 499 22.57 -4.71 -18.14
N LEU A 500 21.64 -3.76 -17.97
CA LEU A 500 21.39 -2.72 -18.96
C LEU A 500 22.42 -1.60 -18.92
N MET A 501 23.09 -1.39 -17.78
CA MET A 501 24.23 -0.47 -17.65
C MET A 501 25.56 -1.11 -18.07
N ALA A 502 25.57 -2.39 -18.45
CA ALA A 502 26.77 -3.16 -18.78
C ALA A 502 27.84 -3.15 -17.66
N VAL A 503 27.39 -3.21 -16.40
CA VAL A 503 28.24 -3.30 -15.21
C VAL A 503 28.15 -4.72 -14.65
N GLU A 504 29.32 -5.36 -14.42
CA GLU A 504 29.40 -6.71 -13.82
C GLU A 504 29.07 -6.76 -12.34
#